data_8046be35b96e40c0e57f4d705fabcc2b
#
_entry.id   8046be35b96e40c0e57f4d705fabcc2b
#
_cell.length_a   1.000
_cell.length_b   1.000
_cell.length_c   1.000
_cell.angle_alpha   90.00
_cell.angle_beta   90.00
_cell.angle_gamma   90.00
#
_symmetry.space_group_name_H-M   'P 1'
#
loop_
_entity.id
_entity.type
_entity.pdbx_description
1 polymer ?
#
loop_
_entity_poly.entity_id
_entity_poly.type
_entity_poly.pdbx_seq_one_letter_code
_entity_poly.pdbx_strand_id
1 'polypeptide(L)'
;MKNKATPIDIETLVDESLLVFIASDDVQDTLQGVRRGIEREMLRVTPSAQLSHRPHPKSLGSALTHPYITTDFSEAQLELVTPAVTGRKETFKKLASLHHFVATHLPEGESMWAASMPPSLPLDSDIAIANYGTSNVGMAKMRYREGLANRYGKRMQLISGIHYNFSLPKPFWQMLHANTESQLPLEDFISERYFHLIRNVLRNGWIIPYLFGASPAADKSYLRDKPYQLLQLDSTTDYLPWATSLRLSNLGYGSSEQSRFPISFNSKQDYLIGLCKALTQPSVQYSYLAEHQQLNGSVLQLENELYGSIRPKIVNAQMRPLVAMCHYGVEYIELRSLDNNPLLPLGIDELQSQFIDLFLLYSALSPSPEISKQERTLIMQRQELVATQGRKPNLMLPTLNGEVLLTDLAKPLMNLLAKMATIMDGGQNTNGYEKAVMREQAKFDTSQLTPSAQILSVMEQENLNFTTLMKSYSDEHQQGYLSDTLSDDEMTQLQMLAYNSLLEQKQLEAGNEENFDEYLAQKRHINCEMPSRADAALSMQRYSMQFQDNKEPANQL
;
A
#
# COMPACT_ATOMS: atom_id res chain seq x y z
N MET A 1 2.93 -45.56 -4.44
CA MET A 1 1.62 -44.95 -4.68
C MET A 1 1.80 -43.45 -4.63
N LYS A 2 1.76 -42.76 -5.75
CA LYS A 2 1.88 -41.30 -5.83
C LYS A 2 0.55 -40.71 -5.36
N ASN A 3 0.53 -40.02 -4.22
CA ASN A 3 -0.59 -39.19 -3.85
C ASN A 3 -0.77 -38.14 -4.95
N LYS A 4 -1.77 -38.30 -5.78
CA LYS A 4 -2.31 -37.24 -6.64
C LYS A 4 -2.92 -36.20 -5.67
N ALA A 5 -2.23 -35.09 -5.47
CA ALA A 5 -2.87 -33.94 -4.85
C ALA A 5 -4.10 -33.60 -5.70
N THR A 6 -5.27 -33.65 -5.10
CA THR A 6 -6.53 -33.23 -5.71
C THR A 6 -6.36 -31.75 -6.12
N PRO A 7 -6.79 -31.34 -7.32
CA PRO A 7 -6.80 -29.92 -7.67
C PRO A 7 -7.58 -29.17 -6.58
N ILE A 8 -7.04 -28.09 -6.06
CA ILE A 8 -7.81 -27.20 -5.21
C ILE A 8 -8.83 -26.53 -6.14
N ASP A 9 -10.04 -27.05 -6.11
CA ASP A 9 -11.18 -26.47 -6.81
C ASP A 9 -11.45 -25.13 -6.15
N ILE A 10 -11.34 -24.03 -6.90
CA ILE A 10 -11.58 -22.68 -6.38
C ILE A 10 -13.02 -22.55 -5.86
N GLU A 11 -13.95 -23.36 -6.35
CA GLU A 11 -15.33 -23.45 -5.81
C GLU A 11 -15.41 -23.96 -4.36
N THR A 12 -14.35 -24.61 -3.84
CA THR A 12 -14.27 -25.07 -2.44
C THR A 12 -13.61 -24.06 -1.49
N LEU A 13 -13.26 -22.86 -1.95
CA LEU A 13 -12.49 -21.88 -1.17
C LEU A 13 -13.31 -21.09 -0.15
N VAL A 14 -14.65 -21.10 -0.22
CA VAL A 14 -15.49 -20.64 0.90
C VAL A 14 -16.50 -21.75 1.20
N ASP A 15 -16.40 -22.27 2.39
CA ASP A 15 -17.41 -23.15 2.94
C ASP A 15 -18.76 -22.38 2.98
N GLU A 16 -19.86 -23.01 2.56
CA GLU A 16 -21.21 -22.43 2.65
C GLU A 16 -21.54 -22.00 4.08
N SER A 17 -20.97 -22.67 5.09
CA SER A 17 -21.09 -22.28 6.50
C SER A 17 -20.58 -20.87 6.77
N LEU A 18 -19.52 -20.41 6.06
CA LEU A 18 -18.97 -19.05 6.22
C LEU A 18 -19.87 -18.00 5.56
N LEU A 19 -20.56 -18.32 4.47
CA LEU A 19 -21.58 -17.45 3.89
C LEU A 19 -22.77 -17.27 4.84
N VAL A 20 -23.22 -18.38 5.48
CA VAL A 20 -24.25 -18.34 6.51
C VAL A 20 -23.79 -17.52 7.72
N PHE A 21 -22.51 -17.68 8.14
CA PHE A 21 -21.93 -16.90 9.24
C PHE A 21 -22.00 -15.39 8.96
N ILE A 22 -21.54 -14.93 7.79
CA ILE A 22 -21.57 -13.50 7.45
C ILE A 22 -22.98 -12.96 7.19
N ALA A 23 -23.95 -13.82 6.89
CA ALA A 23 -25.33 -13.43 6.67
C ALA A 23 -26.12 -13.23 7.99
N SER A 24 -25.59 -13.62 9.14
CA SER A 24 -26.26 -13.42 10.43
C SER A 24 -26.27 -11.93 10.82
N ASP A 25 -27.39 -11.44 11.37
CA ASP A 25 -27.56 -10.04 11.76
C ASP A 25 -26.46 -9.57 12.73
N ASP A 26 -26.11 -10.40 13.72
CA ASP A 26 -25.07 -10.07 14.69
C ASP A 26 -23.69 -9.85 14.04
N VAL A 27 -23.34 -10.66 13.02
CA VAL A 27 -22.07 -10.50 12.28
C VAL A 27 -22.14 -9.27 11.38
N GLN A 28 -23.27 -9.02 10.71
CA GLN A 28 -23.46 -7.82 9.89
C GLN A 28 -23.31 -6.54 10.72
N ASP A 29 -23.83 -6.51 11.93
CA ASP A 29 -23.66 -5.38 12.86
C ASP A 29 -22.17 -5.16 13.20
N THR A 30 -21.41 -6.23 13.43
CA THR A 30 -19.96 -6.09 13.68
C THR A 30 -19.21 -5.56 12.45
N LEU A 31 -19.61 -5.97 11.24
CA LEU A 31 -18.95 -5.55 9.99
C LEU A 31 -19.12 -4.06 9.69
N GLN A 32 -20.10 -3.37 10.28
CA GLN A 32 -20.19 -1.91 10.25
C GLN A 32 -18.98 -1.24 10.96
N GLY A 33 -18.31 -1.94 11.86
CA GLY A 33 -17.10 -1.51 12.55
C GLY A 33 -15.80 -1.68 11.76
N VAL A 34 -15.84 -2.12 10.51
CA VAL A 34 -14.66 -2.21 9.64
C VAL A 34 -14.04 -0.84 9.45
N ARG A 35 -12.74 -0.70 9.76
CA ARG A 35 -12.00 0.57 9.63
C ARG A 35 -11.14 0.58 8.39
N ARG A 36 -11.07 1.75 7.76
CA ARG A 36 -10.32 2.00 6.53
C ARG A 36 -9.51 3.27 6.68
N GLY A 37 -8.28 3.24 6.14
CA GLY A 37 -7.46 4.42 5.92
C GLY A 37 -6.86 4.36 4.52
N ILE A 38 -6.67 5.53 3.91
CA ILE A 38 -6.06 5.65 2.58
C ILE A 38 -4.81 6.52 2.72
N GLU A 39 -3.70 6.03 2.19
CA GLU A 39 -2.48 6.78 1.97
C GLU A 39 -2.31 6.97 0.47
N ARG A 40 -2.17 8.22 0.01
CA ARG A 40 -1.97 8.53 -1.41
C ARG A 40 -0.68 9.29 -1.60
N GLU A 41 0.21 8.73 -2.38
CA GLU A 41 1.45 9.36 -2.81
C GLU A 41 1.25 10.10 -4.13
N MET A 42 1.82 11.31 -4.26
CA MET A 42 1.76 12.13 -5.48
C MET A 42 2.98 13.03 -5.60
N LEU A 43 3.51 13.14 -6.81
CA LEU A 43 4.59 14.09 -7.10
C LEU A 43 4.03 15.50 -7.33
N ARG A 44 4.72 16.53 -6.84
CA ARG A 44 4.47 17.91 -7.24
C ARG A 44 5.17 18.17 -8.57
N VAL A 45 4.45 18.77 -9.51
CA VAL A 45 4.95 19.05 -10.86
C VAL A 45 4.78 20.52 -11.22
N THR A 46 5.69 21.01 -12.07
CA THR A 46 5.62 22.34 -12.67
C THR A 46 4.58 22.41 -13.79
N PRO A 47 4.25 23.60 -14.31
CA PRO A 47 3.38 23.74 -15.49
C PRO A 47 3.88 22.99 -16.72
N SER A 48 5.17 22.76 -16.86
CA SER A 48 5.80 21.99 -17.94
C SER A 48 5.91 20.50 -17.66
N ALA A 49 5.15 19.97 -16.69
CA ALA A 49 5.15 18.56 -16.28
C ALA A 49 6.52 18.00 -15.86
N GLN A 50 7.37 18.85 -15.32
CA GLN A 50 8.65 18.44 -14.73
C GLN A 50 8.50 18.27 -13.21
N LEU A 51 9.31 17.39 -12.63
CA LEU A 51 9.37 17.26 -11.17
C LEU A 51 9.69 18.61 -10.52
N SER A 52 8.94 19.00 -9.48
CA SER A 52 9.22 20.22 -8.74
C SER A 52 10.56 20.12 -8.02
N HIS A 53 11.34 21.21 -8.07
CA HIS A 53 12.58 21.37 -7.31
C HIS A 53 12.39 22.20 -6.03
N ARG A 54 11.18 22.69 -5.79
CA ARG A 54 10.89 23.51 -4.59
C ARG A 54 10.81 22.63 -3.36
N PRO A 55 11.25 23.10 -2.19
CA PRO A 55 11.11 22.36 -0.94
C PRO A 55 9.64 22.13 -0.58
N HIS A 56 9.39 21.24 0.36
CA HIS A 56 8.04 21.01 0.90
C HIS A 56 7.46 22.34 1.42
N PRO A 57 6.24 22.73 1.00
CA PRO A 57 5.66 24.02 1.38
C PRO A 57 5.41 24.11 2.89
N LYS A 58 5.96 25.13 3.56
CA LYS A 58 5.73 25.34 4.99
C LYS A 58 4.26 25.57 5.35
N SER A 59 3.47 26.06 4.40
CA SER A 59 2.01 26.20 4.53
C SER A 59 1.27 24.87 4.73
N LEU A 60 1.88 23.75 4.32
CA LEU A 60 1.38 22.41 4.55
C LEU A 60 1.80 21.81 5.90
N GLY A 61 2.62 22.54 6.67
CA GLY A 61 3.18 22.06 7.93
C GLY A 61 4.52 21.33 7.76
N SER A 62 4.88 20.57 8.77
CA SER A 62 6.11 19.77 8.81
C SER A 62 5.87 18.39 8.23
N ALA A 63 6.66 17.98 7.24
CA ALA A 63 6.63 16.62 6.72
C ALA A 63 7.03 15.57 7.77
N LEU A 64 7.69 15.97 8.87
CA LEU A 64 8.09 15.06 9.96
C LEU A 64 6.94 14.74 10.92
N THR A 65 6.16 15.75 11.29
CA THR A 65 5.24 15.69 12.45
C THR A 65 3.77 15.95 12.09
N HIS A 66 3.46 16.36 10.84
CA HIS A 66 2.07 16.53 10.44
C HIS A 66 1.35 15.18 10.36
N PRO A 67 0.16 15.01 11.01
CA PRO A 67 -0.50 13.70 11.11
C PRO A 67 -1.05 13.17 9.79
N TYR A 68 -1.29 14.02 8.79
CA TYR A 68 -1.99 13.67 7.56
C TYR A 68 -1.27 14.06 6.27
N ILE A 69 -0.24 14.90 6.34
CA ILE A 69 0.49 15.39 5.16
C ILE A 69 1.99 15.24 5.40
N THR A 70 2.61 14.33 4.70
CA THR A 70 4.06 14.08 4.79
C THR A 70 4.68 14.02 3.40
N THR A 71 5.92 13.61 3.32
CA THR A 71 6.62 13.27 2.08
C THR A 71 7.06 11.81 2.16
N ASP A 72 6.99 11.07 1.03
CA ASP A 72 7.56 9.74 0.98
C ASP A 72 9.09 9.80 0.76
N PHE A 73 9.58 9.70 -0.46
CA PHE A 73 11.02 9.64 -0.72
C PHE A 73 11.62 11.01 -1.04
N SER A 74 11.00 11.78 -1.93
CA SER A 74 11.54 13.07 -2.39
C SER A 74 10.80 14.25 -1.80
N GLU A 75 11.47 15.43 -1.78
CA GLU A 75 10.83 16.70 -1.41
C GLU A 75 9.58 17.01 -2.24
N ALA A 76 9.54 16.54 -3.48
CA ALA A 76 8.40 16.74 -4.35
C ALA A 76 7.30 15.69 -4.16
N GLN A 77 7.54 14.60 -3.45
CA GLN A 77 6.61 13.48 -3.31
C GLN A 77 5.78 13.62 -2.04
N LEU A 78 4.60 14.21 -2.20
CA LEU A 78 3.62 14.29 -1.12
C LEU A 78 2.99 12.94 -0.85
N GLU A 79 2.70 12.68 0.41
CA GLU A 79 1.92 11.55 0.88
C GLU A 79 0.79 12.06 1.79
N LEU A 80 -0.44 11.80 1.38
CA LEU A 80 -1.64 12.19 2.10
C LEU A 80 -2.20 10.98 2.81
N VAL A 81 -2.30 11.04 4.13
CA VAL A 81 -2.73 9.94 5.00
C VAL A 81 -4.05 10.28 5.66
N THR A 82 -5.10 9.51 5.42
CA THR A 82 -6.37 9.70 6.15
C THR A 82 -6.34 8.98 7.50
N PRO A 83 -7.09 9.46 8.50
CA PRO A 83 -7.31 8.65 9.69
C PRO A 83 -8.06 7.35 9.33
N ALA A 84 -7.80 6.29 10.07
CA ALA A 84 -8.57 5.05 9.95
C ALA A 84 -9.93 5.22 10.62
N VAL A 85 -11.01 5.24 9.82
CA VAL A 85 -12.40 5.43 10.30
C VAL A 85 -13.31 4.32 9.77
N THR A 86 -14.48 4.17 10.36
CA THR A 86 -15.47 3.15 9.98
C THR A 86 -16.29 3.56 8.74
N GLY A 87 -16.60 4.84 8.62
CA GLY A 87 -17.40 5.36 7.51
C GLY A 87 -16.63 5.51 6.21
N ARG A 88 -16.95 4.72 5.15
CA ARG A 88 -16.30 4.87 3.84
C ARG A 88 -16.42 6.29 3.30
N LYS A 89 -17.62 6.86 3.30
CA LYS A 89 -17.85 8.24 2.86
C LYS A 89 -17.01 9.25 3.65
N GLU A 90 -16.84 9.01 4.94
CA GLU A 90 -15.99 9.84 5.79
C GLU A 90 -14.51 9.75 5.39
N THR A 91 -14.02 8.54 5.09
CA THR A 91 -12.64 8.34 4.58
C THR A 91 -12.44 9.14 3.29
N PHE A 92 -13.35 9.03 2.32
CA PHE A 92 -13.26 9.75 1.05
C PHE A 92 -13.43 11.26 1.21
N LYS A 93 -14.36 11.71 2.07
CA LYS A 93 -14.50 13.13 2.42
C LYS A 93 -13.19 13.67 3.00
N LYS A 94 -12.56 12.93 3.92
CA LYS A 94 -11.28 13.36 4.51
C LYS A 94 -10.16 13.41 3.48
N LEU A 95 -10.09 12.41 2.58
CA LEU A 95 -9.13 12.41 1.48
C LEU A 95 -9.33 13.63 0.57
N ALA A 96 -10.57 13.94 0.19
CA ALA A 96 -10.91 15.13 -0.61
C ALA A 96 -10.52 16.42 0.10
N SER A 97 -10.82 16.54 1.41
CA SER A 97 -10.42 17.71 2.22
C SER A 97 -8.91 17.93 2.22
N LEU A 98 -8.12 16.85 2.32
CA LEU A 98 -6.66 16.94 2.26
C LEU A 98 -6.17 17.41 0.87
N HIS A 99 -6.78 16.91 -0.22
CA HIS A 99 -6.45 17.35 -1.58
C HIS A 99 -6.77 18.84 -1.78
N HIS A 100 -7.93 19.29 -1.35
CA HIS A 100 -8.30 20.72 -1.41
C HIS A 100 -7.31 21.58 -0.61
N PHE A 101 -7.00 21.17 0.63
CA PHE A 101 -6.05 21.91 1.48
C PHE A 101 -4.67 21.99 0.82
N VAL A 102 -4.16 20.89 0.29
CA VAL A 102 -2.88 20.89 -0.44
C VAL A 102 -2.97 21.79 -1.68
N ALA A 103 -3.98 21.63 -2.51
CA ALA A 103 -4.15 22.39 -3.75
C ALA A 103 -4.14 23.92 -3.52
N THR A 104 -4.78 24.38 -2.44
CA THR A 104 -4.84 25.80 -2.05
C THR A 104 -3.54 26.33 -1.44
N HIS A 105 -2.60 25.46 -1.02
CA HIS A 105 -1.35 25.83 -0.38
C HIS A 105 -0.10 25.46 -1.19
N LEU A 106 -0.27 24.87 -2.40
CA LEU A 106 0.85 24.68 -3.31
C LEU A 106 1.38 26.02 -3.83
N PRO A 107 2.68 26.11 -4.13
CA PRO A 107 3.24 27.24 -4.86
C PRO A 107 2.53 27.45 -6.20
N GLU A 108 2.40 28.72 -6.59
CA GLU A 108 1.76 29.08 -7.88
C GLU A 108 2.36 28.30 -9.05
N GLY A 109 1.50 27.72 -9.88
CA GLY A 109 1.84 26.95 -11.05
C GLY A 109 2.19 25.48 -10.78
N GLU A 110 2.28 25.04 -9.53
CA GLU A 110 2.45 23.61 -9.23
C GLU A 110 1.09 22.90 -9.16
N SER A 111 1.07 21.62 -9.58
CA SER A 111 -0.06 20.72 -9.40
C SER A 111 0.41 19.35 -8.87
N MET A 112 -0.53 18.58 -8.32
CA MET A 112 -0.29 17.19 -7.91
C MET A 112 -0.40 16.26 -9.12
N TRP A 113 0.64 15.46 -9.37
CA TRP A 113 0.69 14.50 -10.47
C TRP A 113 -0.30 13.36 -10.28
N ALA A 114 -1.17 13.13 -11.26
CA ALA A 114 -2.28 12.21 -11.14
C ALA A 114 -1.90 10.72 -11.29
N ALA A 115 -0.76 10.42 -11.93
CA ALA A 115 -0.37 9.05 -12.27
C ALA A 115 0.60 8.43 -11.26
N SER A 116 0.67 7.09 -11.24
CA SER A 116 1.66 6.36 -10.46
C SER A 116 3.06 6.41 -11.07
N MET A 117 3.19 6.26 -12.39
CA MET A 117 4.47 6.44 -13.06
C MET A 117 4.83 7.94 -13.07
N PRO A 118 6.10 8.28 -12.81
CA PRO A 118 6.49 9.67 -12.66
C PRO A 118 6.41 10.48 -13.97
N PRO A 119 6.37 11.83 -13.88
CA PRO A 119 6.52 12.73 -15.02
C PRO A 119 7.93 12.65 -15.60
N SER A 120 8.25 13.53 -16.55
CA SER A 120 9.63 13.66 -17.02
C SER A 120 10.59 13.99 -15.87
N LEU A 121 11.60 13.14 -15.69
CA LEU A 121 12.54 13.20 -14.57
C LEU A 121 13.85 13.87 -14.96
N PRO A 122 14.43 14.72 -14.09
CA PRO A 122 15.75 15.29 -14.24
C PRO A 122 16.86 14.24 -14.09
N LEU A 123 18.11 14.66 -14.03
CA LEU A 123 19.22 13.79 -13.62
C LEU A 123 19.06 13.36 -12.16
N ASP A 124 19.57 12.20 -11.79
CA ASP A 124 19.46 11.66 -10.42
C ASP A 124 20.08 12.59 -9.36
N SER A 125 21.14 13.35 -9.73
CA SER A 125 21.74 14.38 -8.88
C SER A 125 20.74 15.45 -8.47
N ASP A 126 19.80 15.79 -9.35
CA ASP A 126 18.86 16.91 -9.20
C ASP A 126 17.55 16.50 -8.52
N ILE A 127 17.37 15.20 -8.24
CA ILE A 127 16.25 14.70 -7.45
C ILE A 127 16.56 14.90 -5.97
N ALA A 128 15.88 15.85 -5.33
CA ALA A 128 16.04 16.16 -3.91
C ALA A 128 15.37 15.09 -3.05
N ILE A 129 16.11 14.51 -2.11
CA ILE A 129 15.59 13.63 -1.04
C ILE A 129 14.82 14.49 -0.04
N ALA A 130 13.72 13.97 0.50
CA ALA A 130 12.89 14.66 1.48
C ALA A 130 13.67 15.08 2.72
N ASN A 131 13.44 16.32 3.17
CA ASN A 131 14.11 16.93 4.31
C ASN A 131 13.14 16.95 5.52
N TYR A 132 13.61 16.41 6.64
CA TYR A 132 12.83 16.31 7.88
C TYR A 132 13.44 17.14 9.03
N GLY A 133 14.29 18.11 8.72
CA GLY A 133 14.95 18.97 9.71
C GLY A 133 16.16 18.32 10.39
N THR A 134 16.56 18.90 11.52
CA THR A 134 17.84 18.58 12.19
C THR A 134 17.70 17.73 13.46
N SER A 135 16.48 17.34 13.83
CA SER A 135 16.28 16.39 14.94
C SER A 135 16.86 15.01 14.61
N ASN A 136 17.27 14.24 15.61
CA ASN A 136 17.80 12.88 15.41
C ASN A 136 16.81 11.98 14.65
N VAL A 137 15.51 12.10 14.92
CA VAL A 137 14.45 11.40 14.19
C VAL A 137 14.43 11.83 12.72
N GLY A 138 14.46 13.14 12.45
CA GLY A 138 14.48 13.69 11.10
C GLY A 138 15.72 13.27 10.32
N MET A 139 16.91 13.37 10.92
CA MET A 139 18.17 12.94 10.33
C MET A 139 18.19 11.43 10.04
N ALA A 140 17.60 10.60 10.90
CA ALA A 140 17.48 9.16 10.66
C ALA A 140 16.56 8.85 9.47
N LYS A 141 15.42 9.56 9.32
CA LYS A 141 14.54 9.46 8.15
C LYS A 141 15.27 9.86 6.85
N MET A 142 16.07 10.91 6.89
CA MET A 142 16.89 11.32 5.73
C MET A 142 17.96 10.27 5.40
N ARG A 143 18.70 9.79 6.40
CA ARG A 143 19.73 8.75 6.23
C ARG A 143 19.16 7.45 5.66
N TYR A 144 17.95 7.05 6.08
CA TYR A 144 17.23 5.92 5.51
C TYR A 144 16.98 6.10 4.01
N ARG A 145 16.51 7.28 3.59
CA ARG A 145 16.22 7.61 2.18
C ARG A 145 17.50 7.74 1.33
N GLU A 146 18.57 8.26 1.90
CA GLU A 146 19.89 8.20 1.27
C GLU A 146 20.30 6.75 1.00
N GLY A 147 20.05 5.86 1.96
CA GLY A 147 20.27 4.43 1.79
C GLY A 147 19.39 3.84 0.68
N LEU A 148 18.12 4.19 0.59
CA LEU A 148 17.24 3.76 -0.51
C LEU A 148 17.78 4.25 -1.87
N ALA A 149 18.20 5.51 -1.96
CA ALA A 149 18.79 6.09 -3.16
C ALA A 149 20.05 5.31 -3.60
N ASN A 150 20.95 5.00 -2.67
CA ASN A 150 22.21 4.32 -2.94
C ASN A 150 22.04 2.83 -3.25
N ARG A 151 21.01 2.19 -2.71
CA ARG A 151 20.70 0.75 -2.92
C ARG A 151 19.89 0.48 -4.19
N TYR A 152 18.90 1.31 -4.46
CA TYR A 152 17.87 1.03 -5.48
C TYR A 152 17.81 2.10 -6.59
N GLY A 153 18.47 3.25 -6.38
CA GLY A 153 18.38 4.41 -7.27
C GLY A 153 17.18 5.30 -6.94
N LYS A 154 17.33 6.60 -7.17
CA LYS A 154 16.31 7.61 -6.85
C LYS A 154 15.04 7.49 -7.70
N ARG A 155 15.17 7.13 -8.99
CA ARG A 155 14.04 7.05 -9.93
C ARG A 155 12.99 6.03 -9.51
N MET A 156 13.42 4.86 -9.03
CA MET A 156 12.50 3.83 -8.55
C MET A 156 11.64 4.32 -7.39
N GLN A 157 12.21 5.18 -6.54
CA GLN A 157 11.51 5.74 -5.38
C GLN A 157 10.49 6.83 -5.73
N LEU A 158 10.48 7.34 -6.98
CA LEU A 158 9.53 8.36 -7.43
C LEU A 158 8.23 7.77 -8.02
N ILE A 159 8.12 6.45 -8.06
CA ILE A 159 6.85 5.80 -8.34
C ILE A 159 5.91 6.07 -7.16
N SER A 160 4.69 6.45 -7.45
CA SER A 160 3.66 6.75 -6.46
C SER A 160 2.54 5.72 -6.50
N GLY A 161 1.84 5.52 -5.40
CA GLY A 161 0.73 4.58 -5.33
C GLY A 161 -0.29 4.96 -4.28
N ILE A 162 -1.24 4.07 -4.09
CA ILE A 162 -2.22 4.14 -3.02
C ILE A 162 -2.01 2.95 -2.09
N HIS A 163 -1.92 3.22 -0.79
CA HIS A 163 -1.98 2.21 0.23
C HIS A 163 -3.38 2.21 0.85
N TYR A 164 -3.93 1.02 1.01
CA TYR A 164 -5.25 0.84 1.59
C TYR A 164 -5.13 0.06 2.90
N ASN A 165 -5.33 0.75 4.02
CA ASN A 165 -5.31 0.19 5.35
C ASN A 165 -6.69 -0.37 5.69
N PHE A 166 -6.73 -1.60 6.21
CA PHE A 166 -7.97 -2.31 6.48
C PHE A 166 -7.88 -3.11 7.77
N SER A 167 -8.88 -2.96 8.64
CA SER A 167 -9.01 -3.79 9.84
C SER A 167 -10.45 -4.23 10.07
N LEU A 168 -10.60 -5.51 10.43
CA LEU A 168 -11.84 -6.08 10.92
C LEU A 168 -11.97 -5.81 12.43
N PRO A 169 -13.16 -5.49 12.94
CA PRO A 169 -13.35 -5.13 14.33
C PRO A 169 -13.20 -6.34 15.27
N LYS A 170 -12.75 -6.08 16.49
CA LYS A 170 -12.55 -7.16 17.49
C LYS A 170 -13.81 -8.01 17.74
N PRO A 171 -15.04 -7.47 17.81
CA PRO A 171 -16.24 -8.30 17.93
C PRO A 171 -16.42 -9.30 16.77
N PHE A 172 -16.12 -8.92 15.53
CA PHE A 172 -16.14 -9.83 14.39
C PHE A 172 -15.17 -11.02 14.62
N TRP A 173 -13.95 -10.73 15.06
CA TRP A 173 -12.96 -11.77 15.34
C TRP A 173 -13.40 -12.70 16.47
N GLN A 174 -14.04 -12.17 17.53
CA GLN A 174 -14.59 -12.97 18.63
C GLN A 174 -15.67 -13.94 18.13
N MET A 175 -16.57 -13.46 17.28
CA MET A 175 -17.62 -14.31 16.69
C MET A 175 -17.03 -15.36 15.77
N LEU A 176 -16.07 -15.01 14.92
CA LEU A 176 -15.41 -15.95 14.02
C LEU A 176 -14.60 -16.99 14.83
N HIS A 177 -13.93 -16.56 15.90
CA HIS A 177 -13.21 -17.46 16.80
C HIS A 177 -14.14 -18.50 17.42
N ALA A 178 -15.30 -18.07 17.91
CA ALA A 178 -16.31 -18.98 18.46
C ALA A 178 -16.90 -19.90 17.38
N ASN A 179 -17.19 -19.38 16.18
CA ASN A 179 -17.76 -20.15 15.08
C ASN A 179 -16.80 -21.23 14.54
N THR A 180 -15.50 -20.99 14.61
CA THR A 180 -14.47 -21.94 14.15
C THR A 180 -13.99 -22.90 15.25
N GLU A 181 -14.53 -22.80 16.47
CA GLU A 181 -14.15 -23.61 17.64
C GLU A 181 -12.63 -23.64 17.89
N SER A 182 -11.96 -22.53 17.58
CA SER A 182 -10.50 -22.41 17.69
C SER A 182 -10.05 -22.49 19.14
N GLN A 183 -8.98 -23.23 19.40
CA GLN A 183 -8.37 -23.35 20.74
C GLN A 183 -7.24 -22.32 20.95
N LEU A 184 -6.91 -21.48 19.95
CA LEU A 184 -5.92 -20.43 20.10
C LEU A 184 -6.45 -19.32 21.02
N PRO A 185 -5.58 -18.64 21.80
CA PRO A 185 -5.95 -17.37 22.38
C PRO A 185 -6.43 -16.39 21.32
N LEU A 186 -7.39 -15.52 21.64
CA LEU A 186 -8.04 -14.64 20.65
C LEU A 186 -7.04 -13.78 19.86
N GLU A 187 -6.05 -13.20 20.52
CA GLU A 187 -5.04 -12.35 19.89
C GLU A 187 -4.13 -13.12 18.91
N ASP A 188 -3.79 -14.37 19.26
CA ASP A 188 -3.04 -15.25 18.36
C ASP A 188 -3.93 -15.68 17.17
N PHE A 189 -5.20 -15.99 17.43
CA PHE A 189 -6.18 -16.30 16.39
C PHE A 189 -6.34 -15.13 15.42
N ILE A 190 -6.51 -13.89 15.91
CA ILE A 190 -6.61 -12.70 15.08
C ILE A 190 -5.36 -12.57 14.18
N SER A 191 -4.17 -12.70 14.77
CA SER A 191 -2.92 -12.61 14.01
C SER A 191 -2.83 -13.68 12.93
N GLU A 192 -3.12 -14.95 13.26
CA GLU A 192 -3.10 -16.04 12.29
C GLU A 192 -4.15 -15.84 11.18
N ARG A 193 -5.33 -15.30 11.48
CA ARG A 193 -6.35 -14.95 10.47
C ARG A 193 -5.91 -13.80 9.57
N TYR A 194 -5.16 -12.82 10.06
CA TYR A 194 -4.55 -11.82 9.19
C TYR A 194 -3.47 -12.44 8.30
N PHE A 195 -2.68 -13.41 8.76
CA PHE A 195 -1.75 -14.15 7.89
C PHE A 195 -2.49 -15.04 6.87
N HIS A 196 -3.67 -15.60 7.21
CA HIS A 196 -4.56 -16.24 6.23
C HIS A 196 -4.97 -15.25 5.14
N LEU A 197 -5.46 -14.08 5.52
CA LEU A 197 -5.83 -13.00 4.59
C LEU A 197 -4.65 -12.64 3.69
N ILE A 198 -3.46 -12.42 4.23
CA ILE A 198 -2.26 -12.07 3.47
C ILE A 198 -1.93 -13.15 2.45
N ARG A 199 -1.92 -14.44 2.83
CA ARG A 199 -1.65 -15.53 1.89
C ARG A 199 -2.67 -15.60 0.75
N ASN A 200 -3.94 -15.41 1.05
CA ASN A 200 -5.00 -15.40 0.04
C ASN A 200 -4.91 -14.18 -0.89
N VAL A 201 -4.54 -13.02 -0.36
CA VAL A 201 -4.22 -11.85 -1.19
C VAL A 201 -2.99 -12.10 -2.06
N LEU A 202 -1.95 -12.76 -1.56
CA LEU A 202 -0.79 -13.12 -2.40
C LEU A 202 -1.20 -14.06 -3.53
N ARG A 203 -2.04 -15.07 -3.28
CA ARG A 203 -2.54 -16.02 -4.30
C ARG A 203 -3.40 -15.39 -5.36
N ASN A 204 -4.34 -14.55 -4.94
CA ASN A 204 -5.40 -14.00 -5.80
C ASN A 204 -5.17 -12.53 -6.14
N GLY A 205 -4.14 -11.89 -5.57
CA GLY A 205 -3.88 -10.46 -5.72
C GLY A 205 -3.48 -10.02 -7.13
N TRP A 206 -3.23 -10.94 -8.05
CA TRP A 206 -3.09 -10.66 -9.48
C TRP A 206 -4.35 -9.99 -10.06
N ILE A 207 -5.51 -10.17 -9.42
CA ILE A 207 -6.77 -9.54 -9.84
C ILE A 207 -6.73 -8.00 -9.64
N ILE A 208 -6.00 -7.53 -8.64
CA ILE A 208 -5.89 -6.09 -8.32
C ILE A 208 -5.26 -5.29 -9.49
N PRO A 209 -4.05 -5.62 -9.98
CA PRO A 209 -3.51 -4.92 -11.15
C PRO A 209 -4.34 -5.14 -12.42
N TYR A 210 -5.04 -6.27 -12.57
CA TYR A 210 -5.94 -6.46 -13.70
C TYR A 210 -7.08 -5.44 -13.69
N LEU A 211 -7.77 -5.30 -12.55
CA LEU A 211 -8.97 -4.46 -12.41
C LEU A 211 -8.64 -2.97 -12.26
N PHE A 212 -7.56 -2.64 -11.55
CA PHE A 212 -7.27 -1.28 -11.08
C PHE A 212 -5.92 -0.75 -11.55
N GLY A 213 -5.15 -1.54 -12.30
CA GLY A 213 -3.90 -1.08 -12.87
C GLY A 213 -4.12 0.06 -13.86
N ALA A 214 -3.38 1.16 -13.68
CA ALA A 214 -3.53 2.40 -14.42
C ALA A 214 -2.17 2.96 -14.90
N SER A 215 -1.17 2.08 -15.08
CA SER A 215 0.20 2.47 -15.43
C SER A 215 0.71 1.68 -16.64
N PRO A 216 0.06 1.79 -17.83
CA PRO A 216 0.46 1.01 -19.02
C PRO A 216 1.64 1.63 -19.78
N ALA A 217 2.01 2.87 -19.47
CA ALA A 217 3.05 3.66 -20.13
C ALA A 217 3.89 4.43 -19.12
N ALA A 218 5.06 4.88 -19.53
CA ALA A 218 5.98 5.70 -18.73
C ALA A 218 6.77 6.67 -19.59
N ASP A 219 7.20 7.78 -19.01
CA ASP A 219 8.18 8.68 -19.65
C ASP A 219 9.55 7.97 -19.73
N LYS A 220 10.24 8.11 -20.85
CA LYS A 220 11.56 7.49 -21.09
C LYS A 220 12.62 7.91 -20.09
N SER A 221 12.49 9.08 -19.49
CA SER A 221 13.42 9.55 -18.47
C SER A 221 13.44 8.64 -17.24
N TYR A 222 12.31 7.98 -16.92
CA TYR A 222 12.26 6.98 -15.86
C TYR A 222 13.08 5.72 -16.19
N LEU A 223 13.10 5.31 -17.47
CA LEU A 223 13.68 4.05 -17.94
C LEU A 223 15.16 4.13 -18.34
N ARG A 224 15.77 5.31 -18.27
CA ARG A 224 17.02 5.73 -18.91
C ARG A 224 18.15 4.68 -18.97
N ASP A 225 18.26 3.81 -17.97
CA ASP A 225 19.36 2.84 -17.85
C ASP A 225 18.90 1.39 -17.62
N LYS A 226 17.61 1.12 -17.85
CA LYS A 226 17.06 -0.23 -17.59
C LYS A 226 16.87 -0.98 -18.91
N PRO A 227 17.34 -2.22 -19.03
CA PRO A 227 17.22 -3.03 -20.25
C PRO A 227 15.85 -3.66 -20.37
N TYR A 228 14.81 -2.87 -20.65
CA TYR A 228 13.46 -3.39 -20.84
C TYR A 228 13.04 -3.31 -22.32
N GLN A 229 12.31 -4.35 -22.76
CA GLN A 229 11.72 -4.38 -24.10
C GLN A 229 10.33 -3.75 -24.04
N LEU A 230 10.28 -2.43 -23.97
CA LEU A 230 9.06 -1.66 -24.15
C LEU A 230 8.93 -1.22 -25.61
N LEU A 231 7.70 -1.02 -26.04
CA LEU A 231 7.41 -0.40 -27.34
C LEU A 231 7.48 1.11 -27.20
N GLN A 232 8.05 1.74 -28.20
CA GLN A 232 8.11 3.19 -28.28
C GLN A 232 6.80 3.72 -28.87
N LEU A 233 6.09 4.59 -28.14
CA LEU A 233 4.94 5.31 -28.66
C LEU A 233 5.41 6.53 -29.46
N ASP A 234 6.30 7.34 -28.86
CA ASP A 234 6.92 8.50 -29.46
C ASP A 234 8.36 8.71 -28.96
N SER A 235 8.93 9.92 -29.16
CA SER A 235 10.30 10.24 -28.71
C SER A 235 10.45 10.26 -27.19
N THR A 236 9.36 10.38 -26.42
CA THR A 236 9.36 10.58 -24.95
C THR A 236 8.67 9.49 -24.16
N THR A 237 7.85 8.65 -24.80
CA THR A 237 6.99 7.66 -24.14
C THR A 237 7.29 6.24 -24.59
N ASP A 238 7.48 5.35 -23.63
CA ASP A 238 7.49 3.91 -23.82
C ASP A 238 6.29 3.27 -23.14
N TYR A 239 5.78 2.16 -23.71
CA TYR A 239 4.57 1.49 -23.22
C TYR A 239 4.55 -0.01 -23.51
N LEU A 240 3.60 -0.72 -22.91
CA LEU A 240 3.23 -2.07 -23.32
C LEU A 240 1.74 -2.10 -23.66
N PRO A 241 1.36 -2.59 -24.87
CA PRO A 241 -0.02 -2.49 -25.36
C PRO A 241 -1.03 -3.26 -24.50
N TRP A 242 -0.58 -4.27 -23.77
CA TRP A 242 -1.40 -5.12 -22.91
C TRP A 242 -1.15 -4.96 -21.42
N ALA A 243 -0.24 -4.07 -21.02
CA ALA A 243 0.07 -3.85 -19.62
C ALA A 243 -1.12 -3.28 -18.84
N THR A 244 -1.23 -3.70 -17.61
CA THR A 244 -2.14 -3.09 -16.65
C THR A 244 -1.39 -2.11 -15.73
N SER A 245 -0.18 -2.48 -15.27
CA SER A 245 0.60 -1.65 -14.36
C SER A 245 2.10 -1.90 -14.48
N LEU A 246 2.82 -1.02 -15.16
CA LEU A 246 4.30 -1.05 -15.17
C LEU A 246 4.87 -0.82 -13.77
N ARG A 247 4.17 -0.10 -12.89
CA ARG A 247 4.54 0.10 -11.49
C ARG A 247 4.68 -1.23 -10.75
N LEU A 248 3.77 -2.16 -10.98
CA LEU A 248 3.69 -3.45 -10.27
C LEU A 248 4.46 -4.58 -10.98
N SER A 249 5.10 -4.27 -12.10
CA SER A 249 6.01 -5.18 -12.81
C SER A 249 7.44 -5.08 -12.26
N ASN A 250 8.32 -5.92 -12.78
CA ASN A 250 9.76 -5.85 -12.50
C ASN A 250 10.43 -4.53 -12.94
N LEU A 251 9.73 -3.70 -13.74
CA LEU A 251 10.11 -2.32 -14.08
C LEU A 251 9.99 -1.36 -12.90
N GLY A 252 8.98 -1.58 -12.07
CA GLY A 252 8.68 -0.75 -10.92
C GLY A 252 9.47 -1.16 -9.68
N TYR A 253 8.76 -1.59 -8.65
CA TYR A 253 9.34 -1.98 -7.37
C TYR A 253 9.99 -3.38 -7.44
N GLY A 254 11.24 -3.45 -7.85
CA GLY A 254 12.02 -4.68 -7.86
C GLY A 254 13.31 -4.57 -7.05
N SER A 255 13.59 -5.55 -6.19
CA SER A 255 14.85 -5.69 -5.49
C SER A 255 15.38 -7.12 -5.63
N SER A 256 16.53 -7.25 -6.28
CA SER A 256 17.20 -8.55 -6.43
C SER A 256 17.65 -9.11 -5.08
N GLU A 257 18.03 -8.26 -4.13
CA GLU A 257 18.45 -8.69 -2.79
C GLU A 257 17.27 -9.24 -2.00
N GLN A 258 16.13 -8.53 -1.98
CA GLN A 258 14.92 -8.99 -1.29
C GLN A 258 14.34 -10.26 -1.92
N SER A 259 14.46 -10.42 -3.25
CA SER A 259 14.05 -11.66 -3.94
C SER A 259 14.91 -12.87 -3.53
N ARG A 260 16.17 -12.65 -3.22
CA ARG A 260 17.09 -13.70 -2.70
C ARG A 260 16.87 -14.00 -1.23
N PHE A 261 16.21 -13.11 -0.50
CA PHE A 261 15.93 -13.25 0.93
C PHE A 261 14.40 -13.30 1.19
N PRO A 262 13.73 -14.39 0.82
CA PRO A 262 12.28 -14.46 0.88
C PRO A 262 11.80 -14.57 2.32
N ILE A 263 10.95 -13.62 2.73
CA ILE A 263 10.23 -13.66 4.00
C ILE A 263 8.95 -14.49 3.82
N SER A 264 8.68 -15.43 4.73
CA SER A 264 7.49 -16.26 4.72
C SER A 264 6.30 -15.54 5.33
N PHE A 265 5.11 -15.75 4.75
CA PHE A 265 3.83 -15.32 5.32
C PHE A 265 2.98 -16.52 5.79
N ASN A 266 3.61 -17.69 5.99
CA ASN A 266 2.89 -18.90 6.39
C ASN A 266 2.37 -18.83 7.83
N SER A 267 3.10 -18.14 8.71
CA SER A 267 2.67 -17.84 10.07
C SER A 267 3.22 -16.49 10.54
N LYS A 268 2.65 -15.94 11.63
CA LYS A 268 3.22 -14.79 12.34
C LYS A 268 4.68 -15.05 12.71
N GLN A 269 4.98 -16.23 13.24
CA GLN A 269 6.31 -16.60 13.70
C GLN A 269 7.32 -16.63 12.54
N ASP A 270 6.99 -17.27 11.41
CA ASP A 270 7.86 -17.32 10.24
C ASP A 270 8.17 -15.92 9.70
N TYR A 271 7.13 -15.08 9.64
CA TYR A 271 7.27 -13.70 9.20
C TYR A 271 8.21 -12.89 10.09
N LEU A 272 8.00 -12.95 11.41
CA LEU A 272 8.82 -12.21 12.37
C LEU A 272 10.28 -12.69 12.37
N ILE A 273 10.51 -14.01 12.30
CA ILE A 273 11.86 -14.59 12.20
C ILE A 273 12.54 -14.14 10.90
N GLY A 274 11.82 -14.23 9.78
CA GLY A 274 12.33 -13.81 8.48
C GLY A 274 12.68 -12.32 8.43
N LEU A 275 11.78 -11.48 8.94
CA LEU A 275 11.97 -10.03 9.01
C LEU A 275 13.13 -9.67 9.95
N CYS A 276 13.20 -10.29 11.13
CA CYS A 276 14.32 -10.07 12.05
C CYS A 276 15.67 -10.43 11.42
N LYS A 277 15.77 -11.57 10.74
CA LYS A 277 16.98 -11.94 10.00
C LYS A 277 17.33 -10.91 8.94
N ALA A 278 16.35 -10.41 8.17
CA ALA A 278 16.59 -9.40 7.15
C ALA A 278 17.11 -8.07 7.73
N LEU A 279 16.64 -7.71 8.93
CA LEU A 279 17.03 -6.48 9.65
C LEU A 279 18.38 -6.58 10.35
N THR A 280 18.87 -7.80 10.63
CA THR A 280 20.12 -8.02 11.38
C THR A 280 21.24 -8.65 10.56
N GLN A 281 20.92 -9.36 9.48
CA GLN A 281 21.91 -10.01 8.63
C GLN A 281 22.59 -8.99 7.72
N PRO A 282 23.94 -8.86 7.75
CA PRO A 282 24.67 -8.00 6.83
C PRO A 282 24.38 -8.35 5.37
N SER A 283 24.14 -7.33 4.55
CA SER A 283 23.99 -7.50 3.10
C SER A 283 25.34 -7.56 2.43
N VAL A 284 25.55 -8.60 1.64
CA VAL A 284 26.74 -8.71 0.78
C VAL A 284 26.65 -7.73 -0.38
N GLN A 285 25.45 -7.52 -0.93
CA GLN A 285 25.21 -6.66 -2.08
C GLN A 285 25.51 -5.18 -1.78
N TYR A 286 25.25 -4.72 -0.56
CA TYR A 286 25.41 -3.31 -0.16
C TYR A 286 26.61 -3.07 0.76
N SER A 287 27.51 -4.05 0.89
CA SER A 287 28.72 -3.96 1.74
C SER A 287 29.73 -2.90 1.28
N TYR A 288 29.63 -2.46 0.02
CA TYR A 288 30.47 -1.38 -0.53
C TYR A 288 30.04 0.03 -0.07
N LEU A 289 28.82 0.18 0.45
CA LEU A 289 28.33 1.47 0.94
C LEU A 289 28.91 1.77 2.31
N ALA A 290 29.43 2.99 2.47
CA ALA A 290 29.90 3.47 3.76
C ALA A 290 28.72 3.70 4.74
N GLU A 291 29.02 3.71 6.06
CA GLU A 291 28.00 3.88 7.11
C GLU A 291 27.19 5.18 6.98
N HIS A 292 27.79 6.24 6.47
CA HIS A 292 27.09 7.52 6.27
C HIS A 292 26.22 7.55 5.00
N GLN A 293 26.25 6.51 4.16
CA GLN A 293 25.48 6.43 2.92
C GLN A 293 24.21 5.57 3.06
N GLN A 294 23.96 5.00 4.21
CA GLN A 294 22.80 4.16 4.52
C GLN A 294 22.55 4.14 6.02
N LEU A 295 21.33 3.78 6.43
CA LEU A 295 20.97 3.74 7.85
C LEU A 295 21.76 2.63 8.59
N ASN A 296 21.88 1.47 7.95
CA ASN A 296 22.72 0.35 8.39
C ASN A 296 23.05 -0.56 7.20
N GLY A 297 23.99 -1.49 7.39
CA GLY A 297 24.47 -2.44 6.36
C GLY A 297 23.68 -3.75 6.26
N SER A 298 22.51 -3.87 6.87
CA SER A 298 21.71 -5.10 6.83
C SER A 298 20.97 -5.27 5.48
N VAL A 299 20.39 -6.46 5.23
CA VAL A 299 19.58 -6.74 4.04
C VAL A 299 18.43 -5.74 3.92
N LEU A 300 17.75 -5.45 5.02
CA LEU A 300 16.80 -4.34 5.16
C LEU A 300 17.32 -3.34 6.18
N GLN A 301 17.19 -2.06 5.90
CA GLN A 301 17.52 -0.99 6.84
C GLN A 301 16.45 -0.83 7.93
N LEU A 302 15.19 -0.92 7.51
CA LEU A 302 13.98 -0.83 8.35
C LEU A 302 12.92 -1.80 7.84
N GLU A 303 11.90 -2.08 8.68
CA GLU A 303 10.74 -2.90 8.33
C GLU A 303 10.01 -2.36 7.09
N ASN A 304 9.94 -1.02 6.95
CA ASN A 304 9.27 -0.35 5.84
C ASN A 304 9.98 -0.53 4.49
N GLU A 305 11.24 -0.96 4.47
CA GLU A 305 11.99 -1.25 3.24
C GLU A 305 11.55 -2.57 2.56
N LEU A 306 10.81 -3.44 3.26
CA LEU A 306 10.30 -4.66 2.66
C LEU A 306 9.28 -4.34 1.56
N TYR A 307 9.65 -4.54 0.30
CA TYR A 307 8.73 -4.40 -0.83
C TYR A 307 7.75 -5.59 -0.86
N GLY A 308 6.47 -5.29 -1.00
CA GLY A 308 5.42 -6.30 -1.05
C GLY A 308 4.06 -5.66 -1.35
N SER A 309 3.17 -6.45 -1.94
CA SER A 309 1.81 -6.01 -2.30
C SER A 309 0.89 -5.84 -1.09
N ILE A 310 1.22 -6.48 0.03
CA ILE A 310 0.45 -6.44 1.28
C ILE A 310 1.39 -6.65 2.48
N ARG A 311 1.11 -5.97 3.60
CA ARG A 311 1.87 -6.08 4.85
C ARG A 311 0.96 -6.23 6.07
N PRO A 312 1.35 -7.05 7.08
CA PRO A 312 0.76 -6.94 8.42
C PRO A 312 1.27 -5.68 9.12
N LYS A 313 0.41 -5.01 9.85
CA LYS A 313 0.71 -3.75 10.54
C LYS A 313 0.18 -3.75 11.97
N ILE A 314 0.80 -2.92 12.79
CA ILE A 314 0.37 -2.57 14.15
C ILE A 314 0.76 -1.12 14.44
N VAL A 315 -0.08 -0.38 15.14
CA VAL A 315 0.23 0.96 15.62
C VAL A 315 0.83 0.88 17.02
N ASN A 316 2.06 1.36 17.17
CA ASN A 316 2.70 1.51 18.48
C ASN A 316 3.72 2.65 18.44
N ALA A 317 3.49 3.69 19.27
CA ALA A 317 4.35 4.88 19.32
C ALA A 317 5.72 4.64 19.97
N GLN A 318 5.85 3.59 20.79
CA GLN A 318 7.02 3.38 21.65
C GLN A 318 7.93 2.25 21.15
N MET A 319 7.40 1.35 20.33
CA MET A 319 8.12 0.15 19.89
C MET A 319 8.26 0.12 18.38
N ARG A 320 9.35 -0.47 17.90
CA ARG A 320 9.49 -0.81 16.48
C ARG A 320 8.37 -1.76 16.04
N PRO A 321 7.87 -1.67 14.79
CA PRO A 321 6.78 -2.53 14.29
C PRO A 321 7.02 -4.02 14.51
N LEU A 322 8.26 -4.52 14.28
CA LEU A 322 8.63 -5.91 14.54
C LEU A 322 8.38 -6.30 15.99
N VAL A 323 8.87 -5.49 16.92
CA VAL A 323 8.77 -5.75 18.37
C VAL A 323 7.31 -5.66 18.83
N ALA A 324 6.60 -4.62 18.40
CA ALA A 324 5.18 -4.44 18.75
C ALA A 324 4.34 -5.63 18.24
N MET A 325 4.58 -6.08 16.99
CA MET A 325 3.86 -7.23 16.42
C MET A 325 4.19 -8.54 17.13
N CYS A 326 5.42 -8.69 17.63
CA CYS A 326 5.82 -9.84 18.44
C CYS A 326 5.00 -9.90 19.74
N HIS A 327 4.83 -8.77 20.43
CA HIS A 327 4.12 -8.67 21.71
C HIS A 327 2.59 -8.68 21.58
N TYR A 328 2.04 -7.95 20.61
CA TYR A 328 0.60 -7.65 20.54
C TYR A 328 -0.10 -8.24 19.31
N GLY A 329 0.67 -8.83 18.37
CA GLY A 329 0.12 -9.41 17.16
C GLY A 329 -0.13 -8.40 16.04
N VAL A 330 -1.01 -8.76 15.10
CA VAL A 330 -1.39 -7.94 13.95
C VAL A 330 -2.68 -7.20 14.25
N GLU A 331 -2.69 -5.89 14.02
CA GLU A 331 -3.86 -5.04 14.24
C GLU A 331 -4.63 -4.79 12.94
N TYR A 332 -3.91 -4.60 11.82
CA TYR A 332 -4.50 -4.34 10.52
C TYR A 332 -3.57 -4.79 9.38
N ILE A 333 -4.04 -4.72 8.16
CA ILE A 333 -3.22 -4.93 6.97
C ILE A 333 -3.16 -3.66 6.10
N GLU A 334 -2.07 -3.52 5.37
CA GLU A 334 -1.83 -2.48 4.39
C GLU A 334 -1.72 -3.11 3.00
N LEU A 335 -2.73 -2.92 2.15
CA LEU A 335 -2.68 -3.30 0.73
C LEU A 335 -1.97 -2.19 -0.05
N ARG A 336 -0.90 -2.54 -0.79
CA ARG A 336 0.02 -1.58 -1.44
C ARG A 336 0.01 -1.66 -2.98
N SER A 337 -0.76 -2.56 -3.52
CA SER A 337 -0.79 -2.86 -4.96
C SER A 337 -1.83 -2.06 -5.76
N LEU A 338 -2.17 -0.85 -5.32
CA LEU A 338 -3.10 0.03 -6.02
C LEU A 338 -2.34 1.16 -6.73
N ASP A 339 -2.58 1.31 -8.04
CA ASP A 339 -2.13 2.47 -8.78
C ASP A 339 -2.98 3.71 -8.45
N ASN A 340 -2.38 4.89 -8.55
CA ASN A 340 -3.14 6.12 -8.76
C ASN A 340 -3.86 6.02 -10.10
N ASN A 341 -5.18 5.98 -10.08
CA ASN A 341 -5.96 6.03 -11.32
C ASN A 341 -6.13 7.49 -11.75
N PRO A 342 -5.45 7.95 -12.82
CA PRO A 342 -5.51 9.35 -13.25
C PRO A 342 -6.87 9.77 -13.80
N LEU A 343 -7.77 8.83 -14.07
CA LEU A 343 -9.15 9.10 -14.48
C LEU A 343 -10.05 9.51 -13.29
N LEU A 344 -9.55 9.37 -12.07
CA LEU A 344 -10.28 9.66 -10.83
C LEU A 344 -9.57 10.77 -10.05
N PRO A 345 -10.26 11.83 -9.63
CA PRO A 345 -9.64 12.92 -8.87
C PRO A 345 -8.88 12.44 -7.63
N LEU A 346 -9.45 11.56 -6.85
CA LEU A 346 -8.80 11.03 -5.64
C LEU A 346 -7.89 9.81 -5.91
N GLY A 347 -7.70 9.41 -7.19
CA GLY A 347 -6.90 8.25 -7.60
C GLY A 347 -7.58 6.90 -7.33
N ILE A 348 -8.65 6.91 -6.55
CA ILE A 348 -9.48 5.76 -6.13
C ILE A 348 -10.92 6.26 -5.91
N ASP A 349 -11.93 5.40 -6.07
CA ASP A 349 -13.32 5.71 -5.77
C ASP A 349 -13.97 4.78 -4.73
N GLU A 350 -15.17 5.13 -4.29
CA GLU A 350 -15.90 4.36 -3.28
C GLU A 350 -16.26 2.95 -3.77
N LEU A 351 -16.58 2.74 -5.05
CA LEU A 351 -16.88 1.41 -5.59
C LEU A 351 -15.64 0.52 -5.59
N GLN A 352 -14.47 1.08 -5.94
CA GLN A 352 -13.21 0.35 -5.82
C GLN A 352 -12.92 -0.03 -4.37
N SER A 353 -13.15 0.88 -3.42
CA SER A 353 -13.02 0.62 -1.98
C SER A 353 -13.98 -0.50 -1.52
N GLN A 354 -15.23 -0.53 -2.03
CA GLN A 354 -16.18 -1.60 -1.72
C GLN A 354 -15.72 -2.95 -2.24
N PHE A 355 -15.22 -3.00 -3.47
CA PHE A 355 -14.65 -4.23 -4.02
C PHE A 355 -13.44 -4.72 -3.20
N ILE A 356 -12.54 -3.81 -2.82
CA ILE A 356 -11.36 -4.15 -2.02
C ILE A 356 -11.77 -4.68 -0.64
N ASP A 357 -12.71 -4.05 0.04
CA ASP A 357 -13.23 -4.54 1.33
C ASP A 357 -13.76 -5.97 1.21
N LEU A 358 -14.56 -6.21 0.16
CA LEU A 358 -15.14 -7.53 -0.08
C LEU A 358 -14.07 -8.58 -0.38
N PHE A 359 -13.07 -8.23 -1.20
CA PHE A 359 -11.94 -9.08 -1.50
C PHE A 359 -11.07 -9.38 -0.27
N LEU A 360 -10.87 -8.41 0.61
CA LEU A 360 -10.13 -8.60 1.85
C LEU A 360 -10.92 -9.43 2.87
N LEU A 361 -12.24 -9.23 2.97
CA LEU A 361 -13.12 -10.06 3.81
C LEU A 361 -13.14 -11.51 3.30
N TYR A 362 -13.30 -11.71 1.98
CA TYR A 362 -13.14 -13.03 1.34
C TYR A 362 -11.80 -13.65 1.72
N SER A 363 -10.73 -12.91 1.59
CA SER A 363 -9.37 -13.40 1.88
C SER A 363 -9.17 -13.77 3.36
N ALA A 364 -9.86 -13.12 4.28
CA ALA A 364 -9.82 -13.44 5.71
C ALA A 364 -10.62 -14.70 6.06
N LEU A 365 -11.71 -14.96 5.33
CA LEU A 365 -12.63 -16.06 5.60
C LEU A 365 -12.23 -17.37 4.91
N SER A 366 -11.68 -17.27 3.70
CA SER A 366 -11.35 -18.43 2.88
C SER A 366 -10.25 -19.31 3.49
N PRO A 367 -10.28 -20.63 3.26
CA PRO A 367 -9.18 -21.51 3.62
C PRO A 367 -7.85 -21.00 3.05
N SER A 368 -6.78 -21.08 3.85
CA SER A 368 -5.49 -20.51 3.46
C SER A 368 -4.35 -21.47 3.84
N PRO A 369 -4.11 -22.53 3.05
CA PRO A 369 -2.97 -23.41 3.27
C PRO A 369 -1.65 -22.63 3.14
N GLU A 370 -0.58 -23.20 3.67
CA GLU A 370 0.76 -22.63 3.54
C GLU A 370 1.17 -22.48 2.07
N ILE A 371 1.89 -21.41 1.77
CA ILE A 371 2.45 -21.15 0.44
C ILE A 371 3.79 -21.89 0.32
N SER A 372 3.85 -22.89 -0.55
CA SER A 372 5.07 -23.60 -0.87
C SER A 372 6.05 -22.71 -1.66
N LYS A 373 7.33 -23.12 -1.71
CA LYS A 373 8.34 -22.42 -2.54
C LYS A 373 7.95 -22.40 -4.02
N GLN A 374 7.39 -23.50 -4.54
CA GLN A 374 6.92 -23.59 -5.93
C GLN A 374 5.75 -22.64 -6.17
N GLU A 375 4.76 -22.63 -5.29
CA GLU A 375 3.60 -21.76 -5.39
C GLU A 375 4.00 -20.27 -5.34
N ARG A 376 4.95 -19.90 -4.47
CA ARG A 376 5.50 -18.54 -4.41
C ARG A 376 6.06 -18.08 -5.76
N THR A 377 6.83 -18.94 -6.43
CA THR A 377 7.36 -18.63 -7.76
C THR A 377 6.24 -18.38 -8.76
N LEU A 378 5.21 -19.23 -8.76
CA LEU A 378 4.05 -19.05 -9.64
C LEU A 378 3.24 -17.78 -9.34
N ILE A 379 3.10 -17.42 -8.07
CA ILE A 379 2.47 -16.16 -7.65
C ILE A 379 3.22 -14.97 -8.25
N MET A 380 4.55 -14.93 -8.11
CA MET A 380 5.37 -13.86 -8.69
C MET A 380 5.26 -13.79 -10.22
N GLN A 381 5.28 -14.95 -10.89
CA GLN A 381 5.10 -15.04 -12.34
C GLN A 381 3.72 -14.53 -12.78
N ARG A 382 2.64 -14.90 -12.07
CA ARG A 382 1.29 -14.40 -12.35
C ARG A 382 1.21 -12.89 -12.21
N GLN A 383 1.76 -12.34 -11.15
CA GLN A 383 1.76 -10.89 -10.93
C GLN A 383 2.48 -10.16 -12.06
N GLU A 384 3.66 -10.62 -12.46
CA GLU A 384 4.42 -10.05 -13.57
C GLU A 384 3.66 -10.16 -14.91
N LEU A 385 3.09 -11.33 -15.20
CA LEU A 385 2.32 -11.54 -16.43
C LEU A 385 1.09 -10.63 -16.48
N VAL A 386 0.36 -10.48 -15.39
CA VAL A 386 -0.81 -9.60 -15.35
C VAL A 386 -0.39 -8.14 -15.42
N ALA A 387 0.65 -7.73 -14.73
CA ALA A 387 1.16 -6.36 -14.77
C ALA A 387 1.58 -5.95 -16.19
N THR A 388 2.24 -6.84 -16.93
CA THR A 388 2.81 -6.55 -18.26
C THR A 388 1.92 -6.95 -19.44
N GLN A 389 1.05 -7.93 -19.29
CA GLN A 389 0.24 -8.52 -20.37
C GLN A 389 -1.22 -8.79 -19.97
N GLY A 390 -1.71 -8.29 -18.83
CA GLY A 390 -3.00 -8.68 -18.26
C GLY A 390 -4.20 -8.55 -19.22
N ARG A 391 -4.17 -7.57 -20.12
CA ARG A 391 -5.22 -7.33 -21.12
C ARG A 391 -5.05 -8.10 -22.44
N LYS A 392 -3.98 -8.91 -22.56
CA LYS A 392 -3.73 -9.69 -23.76
C LYS A 392 -4.83 -10.74 -23.96
N PRO A 393 -5.46 -10.83 -25.14
CA PRO A 393 -6.47 -11.86 -25.40
C PRO A 393 -5.92 -13.27 -25.14
N ASN A 394 -6.73 -14.10 -24.51
CA ASN A 394 -6.38 -15.49 -24.17
C ASN A 394 -5.10 -15.64 -23.33
N LEU A 395 -4.83 -14.71 -22.43
CA LEU A 395 -3.68 -14.81 -21.53
C LEU A 395 -3.82 -16.02 -20.60
N MET A 396 -2.81 -16.90 -20.65
CA MET A 396 -2.69 -18.05 -19.75
C MET A 396 -1.87 -17.67 -18.51
N LEU A 397 -2.35 -18.06 -17.35
CA LEU A 397 -1.67 -17.84 -16.07
C LEU A 397 -1.19 -19.15 -15.47
N PRO A 398 0.05 -19.23 -14.95
CA PRO A 398 0.59 -20.46 -14.37
C PRO A 398 -0.05 -20.75 -13.00
N THR A 399 -0.42 -22.03 -12.79
CA THR A 399 -0.94 -22.56 -11.53
C THR A 399 -0.16 -23.83 -11.14
N LEU A 400 -0.39 -24.35 -9.94
CA LEU A 400 0.21 -25.62 -9.51
C LEU A 400 -0.22 -26.82 -10.39
N ASN A 401 -1.34 -26.70 -11.09
CA ASN A 401 -1.91 -27.75 -11.93
C ASN A 401 -1.72 -27.52 -13.44
N GLY A 402 -0.89 -26.54 -13.82
CA GLY A 402 -0.67 -26.14 -15.20
C GLY A 402 -1.14 -24.71 -15.48
N GLU A 403 -1.29 -24.37 -16.74
CA GLU A 403 -1.74 -23.05 -17.17
C GLU A 403 -3.26 -22.98 -17.30
N VAL A 404 -3.86 -21.89 -16.86
CA VAL A 404 -5.31 -21.64 -16.89
C VAL A 404 -5.55 -20.26 -17.51
N LEU A 405 -6.61 -20.13 -18.28
CA LEU A 405 -7.01 -18.84 -18.84
C LEU A 405 -7.30 -17.83 -17.72
N LEU A 406 -6.82 -16.60 -17.86
CA LEU A 406 -7.01 -15.56 -16.84
C LEU A 406 -8.50 -15.41 -16.46
N THR A 407 -9.39 -15.38 -17.45
CA THR A 407 -10.84 -15.25 -17.23
C THR A 407 -11.44 -16.45 -16.52
N ASP A 408 -10.96 -17.67 -16.81
CA ASP A 408 -11.41 -18.88 -16.14
C ASP A 408 -10.91 -18.95 -14.69
N LEU A 409 -9.71 -18.42 -14.43
CA LEU A 409 -9.18 -18.30 -13.07
C LEU A 409 -9.93 -17.22 -12.25
N ALA A 410 -10.38 -16.14 -12.89
CA ALA A 410 -11.15 -15.07 -12.25
C ALA A 410 -12.58 -15.48 -11.89
N LYS A 411 -13.23 -16.25 -12.76
CA LYS A 411 -14.67 -16.52 -12.71
C LYS A 411 -15.16 -17.09 -11.38
N PRO A 412 -14.55 -18.12 -10.79
CA PRO A 412 -15.01 -18.65 -9.50
C PRO A 412 -14.90 -17.62 -8.38
N LEU A 413 -13.79 -16.85 -8.35
CA LEU A 413 -13.60 -15.80 -7.37
C LEU A 413 -14.66 -14.69 -7.50
N MET A 414 -14.91 -14.21 -8.73
CA MET A 414 -15.90 -13.16 -8.97
C MET A 414 -17.32 -13.63 -8.64
N ASN A 415 -17.67 -14.89 -8.96
CA ASN A 415 -18.97 -15.48 -8.59
C ASN A 415 -19.15 -15.52 -7.06
N LEU A 416 -18.09 -15.85 -6.33
CA LEU A 416 -18.16 -15.85 -4.87
C LEU A 416 -18.26 -14.45 -4.29
N LEU A 417 -17.47 -13.50 -4.80
CA LEU A 417 -17.57 -12.09 -4.40
C LEU A 417 -18.98 -11.53 -4.69
N ALA A 418 -19.63 -11.95 -5.78
CA ALA A 418 -21.00 -11.56 -6.06
C ALA A 418 -21.99 -12.07 -4.99
N LYS A 419 -21.88 -13.35 -4.57
CA LYS A 419 -22.71 -13.88 -3.47
C LYS A 419 -22.47 -13.13 -2.17
N MET A 420 -21.21 -12.85 -1.82
CA MET A 420 -20.86 -12.06 -0.64
C MET A 420 -21.39 -10.63 -0.74
N ALA A 421 -21.34 -10.01 -1.93
CA ALA A 421 -21.86 -8.67 -2.15
C ALA A 421 -23.35 -8.58 -1.84
N THR A 422 -24.15 -9.52 -2.32
CA THR A 422 -25.60 -9.59 -2.01
C THR A 422 -25.85 -9.73 -0.50
N ILE A 423 -25.08 -10.54 0.20
CA ILE A 423 -25.19 -10.70 1.65
C ILE A 423 -24.83 -9.36 2.35
N MET A 424 -23.72 -8.74 1.96
CA MET A 424 -23.27 -7.47 2.58
C MET A 424 -24.26 -6.32 2.32
N ASP A 425 -24.80 -6.21 1.12
CA ASP A 425 -25.79 -5.19 0.78
C ASP A 425 -27.13 -5.45 1.47
N GLY A 426 -27.54 -6.72 1.60
CA GLY A 426 -28.76 -7.11 2.34
C GLY A 426 -28.68 -6.72 3.81
N GLY A 427 -27.58 -7.04 4.49
CA GLY A 427 -27.36 -6.71 5.90
C GLY A 427 -27.21 -5.20 6.17
N GLN A 428 -26.68 -4.44 5.21
CA GLN A 428 -26.49 -2.99 5.34
C GLN A 428 -27.59 -2.15 4.67
N ASN A 429 -28.57 -2.80 4.06
CA ASN A 429 -29.65 -2.18 3.28
C ASN A 429 -29.10 -1.18 2.23
N THR A 430 -28.12 -1.62 1.47
CA THR A 430 -27.44 -0.86 0.39
C THR A 430 -27.44 -1.67 -0.91
N ASN A 431 -26.80 -1.15 -1.95
CA ASN A 431 -26.52 -1.86 -3.20
C ASN A 431 -25.10 -1.54 -3.73
N GLY A 432 -24.24 -1.08 -2.86
CA GLY A 432 -22.92 -0.61 -3.24
C GLY A 432 -21.94 -1.72 -3.55
N TYR A 433 -21.97 -2.81 -2.80
CA TYR A 433 -21.09 -3.98 -3.02
C TYR A 433 -21.47 -4.71 -4.31
N GLU A 434 -22.76 -4.91 -4.59
CA GLU A 434 -23.22 -5.52 -5.85
C GLU A 434 -22.82 -4.66 -7.05
N LYS A 435 -23.01 -3.33 -6.99
CA LYS A 435 -22.57 -2.40 -8.03
C LYS A 435 -21.06 -2.46 -8.25
N ALA A 436 -20.27 -2.53 -7.17
CA ALA A 436 -18.83 -2.66 -7.25
C ALA A 436 -18.42 -3.95 -7.97
N VAL A 437 -18.96 -5.10 -7.55
CA VAL A 437 -18.65 -6.38 -8.20
C VAL A 437 -19.11 -6.41 -9.65
N MET A 438 -20.29 -5.91 -9.98
CA MET A 438 -20.79 -5.84 -11.37
C MET A 438 -19.89 -4.98 -12.25
N ARG A 439 -19.44 -3.81 -11.76
CA ARG A 439 -18.51 -2.95 -12.49
C ARG A 439 -17.18 -3.66 -12.78
N GLU A 440 -16.63 -4.34 -11.80
CA GLU A 440 -15.36 -5.03 -11.95
C GLU A 440 -15.50 -6.32 -12.79
N GLN A 441 -16.61 -7.02 -12.68
CA GLN A 441 -16.93 -8.19 -13.51
C GLN A 441 -16.94 -7.83 -15.02
N ALA A 442 -17.52 -6.69 -15.38
CA ALA A 442 -17.60 -6.24 -16.77
C ALA A 442 -16.22 -6.08 -17.44
N LYS A 443 -15.16 -5.85 -16.67
CA LYS A 443 -13.78 -5.74 -17.19
C LYS A 443 -13.22 -7.08 -17.69
N PHE A 444 -13.72 -8.21 -17.20
CA PHE A 444 -13.36 -9.53 -17.71
C PHE A 444 -14.08 -9.84 -19.03
N ASP A 445 -15.27 -9.30 -19.23
CA ASP A 445 -16.01 -9.44 -20.49
C ASP A 445 -15.46 -8.49 -21.56
N THR A 446 -15.02 -7.30 -21.14
CA THR A 446 -14.52 -6.22 -22.02
C THR A 446 -13.32 -5.55 -21.37
N SER A 447 -12.10 -6.02 -21.68
CA SER A 447 -10.85 -5.49 -21.09
C SER A 447 -10.60 -4.00 -21.39
N GLN A 448 -11.30 -3.44 -22.39
CA GLN A 448 -11.28 -2.00 -22.70
C GLN A 448 -11.84 -1.13 -21.57
N LEU A 449 -12.61 -1.71 -20.64
CA LEU A 449 -13.13 -1.02 -19.46
C LEU A 449 -12.09 -0.87 -18.33
N THR A 450 -10.94 -1.51 -18.45
CA THR A 450 -9.85 -1.35 -17.46
C THR A 450 -9.23 0.05 -17.56
N PRO A 451 -8.80 0.66 -16.43
CA PRO A 451 -8.19 2.00 -16.47
C PRO A 451 -7.00 2.09 -17.43
N SER A 452 -6.14 1.07 -17.44
CA SER A 452 -4.97 1.03 -18.32
C SER A 452 -5.33 1.00 -19.81
N ALA A 453 -6.43 0.34 -20.19
CA ALA A 453 -6.92 0.35 -21.58
C ALA A 453 -7.48 1.72 -21.97
N GLN A 454 -8.26 2.34 -21.09
CA GLN A 454 -8.82 3.67 -21.31
C GLN A 454 -7.71 4.72 -21.51
N ILE A 455 -6.66 4.67 -20.66
CA ILE A 455 -5.50 5.57 -20.77
C ILE A 455 -4.84 5.42 -22.16
N LEU A 456 -4.51 4.19 -22.58
CA LEU A 456 -3.88 3.98 -23.89
C LEU A 456 -4.81 4.37 -25.04
N SER A 457 -6.12 4.14 -24.91
CA SER A 457 -7.10 4.54 -25.93
C SER A 457 -7.14 6.06 -26.11
N VAL A 458 -7.11 6.83 -25.04
CA VAL A 458 -7.05 8.31 -25.13
C VAL A 458 -5.73 8.78 -25.72
N MET A 459 -4.59 8.19 -25.30
CA MET A 459 -3.28 8.51 -25.86
C MET A 459 -3.26 8.29 -27.39
N GLU A 460 -3.84 7.20 -27.88
CA GLU A 460 -3.91 6.87 -29.30
C GLU A 460 -4.88 7.79 -30.06
N GLN A 461 -6.10 7.97 -29.55
CA GLN A 461 -7.16 8.75 -30.22
C GLN A 461 -6.81 10.23 -30.32
N GLU A 462 -6.20 10.80 -29.28
CA GLU A 462 -5.85 12.22 -29.23
C GLU A 462 -4.39 12.49 -29.65
N ASN A 463 -3.65 11.43 -29.99
CA ASN A 463 -2.23 11.49 -30.36
C ASN A 463 -1.39 12.22 -29.30
N LEU A 464 -1.63 11.87 -28.03
CA LEU A 464 -0.95 12.44 -26.88
C LEU A 464 0.11 11.49 -26.34
N ASN A 465 1.24 12.04 -25.92
CA ASN A 465 2.23 11.29 -25.14
C ASN A 465 1.80 11.17 -23.66
N PHE A 466 2.46 10.26 -22.95
CA PHE A 466 2.17 9.98 -21.54
C PHE A 466 2.19 11.25 -20.68
N THR A 467 3.27 12.02 -20.77
CA THR A 467 3.47 13.19 -19.92
C THR A 467 2.42 14.27 -20.18
N THR A 468 2.06 14.51 -21.44
CA THR A 468 1.04 15.50 -21.83
C THR A 468 -0.35 15.08 -21.31
N LEU A 469 -0.74 13.82 -21.52
CA LEU A 469 -2.04 13.33 -21.04
C LEU A 469 -2.13 13.36 -19.51
N MET A 470 -1.11 12.87 -18.82
CA MET A 470 -1.13 12.86 -17.35
C MET A 470 -1.10 14.27 -16.77
N LYS A 471 -0.44 15.23 -17.45
CA LYS A 471 -0.47 16.64 -17.05
C LYS A 471 -1.86 17.25 -17.21
N SER A 472 -2.58 16.94 -18.30
CA SER A 472 -3.96 17.43 -18.47
C SER A 472 -4.88 16.93 -17.37
N TYR A 473 -4.82 15.65 -16.99
CA TYR A 473 -5.58 15.12 -15.86
C TYR A 473 -5.15 15.77 -14.53
N SER A 474 -3.86 15.98 -14.32
CA SER A 474 -3.36 16.63 -13.11
C SER A 474 -3.89 18.06 -12.97
N ASP A 475 -3.96 18.81 -14.06
CA ASP A 475 -4.48 20.18 -14.06
C ASP A 475 -6.00 20.23 -13.91
N GLU A 476 -6.73 19.32 -14.55
CA GLU A 476 -8.17 19.18 -14.37
C GLU A 476 -8.52 18.89 -12.92
N HIS A 477 -7.82 17.93 -12.29
CA HIS A 477 -8.04 17.59 -10.89
C HIS A 477 -7.65 18.74 -9.97
N GLN A 478 -6.54 19.44 -10.25
CA GLN A 478 -6.13 20.62 -9.48
C GLN A 478 -7.21 21.71 -9.51
N GLN A 479 -7.80 21.97 -10.68
CA GLN A 479 -8.93 22.90 -10.81
C GLN A 479 -10.15 22.41 -10.05
N GLY A 480 -10.46 21.11 -10.12
CA GLY A 480 -11.52 20.49 -9.33
C GLY A 480 -11.33 20.71 -7.84
N TYR A 481 -10.14 20.40 -7.30
CA TYR A 481 -9.83 20.61 -5.88
C TYR A 481 -9.96 22.09 -5.47
N LEU A 482 -9.53 23.03 -6.32
CA LEU A 482 -9.63 24.47 -6.04
C LEU A 482 -11.08 24.98 -6.10
N SER A 483 -11.96 24.32 -6.87
CA SER A 483 -13.36 24.67 -6.97
C SER A 483 -14.21 24.12 -5.81
N ASP A 484 -13.73 23.07 -5.13
CA ASP A 484 -14.35 22.54 -3.92
C ASP A 484 -14.25 23.57 -2.80
N THR A 485 -15.14 23.45 -1.82
CA THR A 485 -15.12 24.32 -0.63
C THR A 485 -15.12 23.46 0.63
N LEU A 486 -14.16 23.75 1.51
CA LEU A 486 -14.21 23.26 2.89
C LEU A 486 -15.04 24.23 3.74
N SER A 487 -15.66 23.73 4.79
CA SER A 487 -16.19 24.61 5.84
C SER A 487 -15.05 25.38 6.51
N ASP A 488 -15.36 26.56 7.04
CA ASP A 488 -14.38 27.38 7.77
C ASP A 488 -13.75 26.61 8.94
N ASP A 489 -14.53 25.75 9.59
CA ASP A 489 -14.05 24.90 10.69
C ASP A 489 -13.06 23.85 10.20
N GLU A 490 -13.34 23.13 9.09
CA GLU A 490 -12.43 22.14 8.52
C GLU A 490 -11.13 22.77 8.02
N MET A 491 -11.22 23.93 7.35
CA MET A 491 -10.03 24.69 6.91
C MET A 491 -9.20 25.15 8.11
N THR A 492 -9.83 25.71 9.14
CA THR A 492 -9.16 26.15 10.36
C THR A 492 -8.46 24.98 11.06
N GLN A 493 -9.11 23.82 11.16
CA GLN A 493 -8.50 22.61 11.74
C GLN A 493 -7.24 22.19 10.99
N LEU A 494 -7.27 22.13 9.66
CA LEU A 494 -6.11 21.75 8.84
C LEU A 494 -4.97 22.78 8.97
N GLN A 495 -5.28 24.08 8.99
CA GLN A 495 -4.29 25.13 9.22
C GLN A 495 -3.66 25.02 10.62
N MET A 496 -4.46 24.72 11.65
CA MET A 496 -3.94 24.50 13.01
C MET A 496 -3.04 23.26 13.08
N LEU A 497 -3.39 22.16 12.42
CA LEU A 497 -2.54 20.98 12.34
C LEU A 497 -1.21 21.29 11.65
N ALA A 498 -1.24 22.01 10.53
CA ALA A 498 -0.03 22.45 9.84
C ALA A 498 0.85 23.33 10.73
N TYR A 499 0.26 24.31 11.42
CA TYR A 499 0.99 25.19 12.34
C TYR A 499 1.58 24.40 13.53
N ASN A 500 0.79 23.55 14.19
CA ASN A 500 1.22 22.78 15.34
C ASN A 500 2.35 21.81 14.98
N SER A 501 2.29 21.20 13.79
CA SER A 501 3.35 20.31 13.31
C SER A 501 4.71 21.01 13.16
N LEU A 502 4.72 22.28 12.73
CA LEU A 502 5.95 23.08 12.67
C LEU A 502 6.50 23.41 14.08
N LEU A 503 5.63 23.61 15.06
CA LEU A 503 6.04 23.82 16.45
C LEU A 503 6.62 22.54 17.05
N GLU A 504 5.97 21.40 16.81
CA GLU A 504 6.42 20.08 17.26
C GLU A 504 7.80 19.73 16.68
N GLN A 505 8.02 19.95 15.38
CA GLN A 505 9.33 19.77 14.78
C GLN A 505 10.40 20.61 15.46
N LYS A 506 10.12 21.91 15.74
CA LYS A 506 11.07 22.78 16.46
C LYS A 506 11.36 22.28 17.86
N GLN A 507 10.37 21.72 18.57
CA GLN A 507 10.57 21.13 19.89
C GLN A 507 11.48 19.89 19.81
N LEU A 508 11.26 19.02 18.82
CA LEU A 508 12.13 17.85 18.58
C LEU A 508 13.57 18.28 18.26
N GLU A 509 13.76 19.35 17.46
CA GLU A 509 15.08 19.87 17.13
C GLU A 509 15.78 20.51 18.34
N ALA A 510 15.03 21.19 19.20
CA ALA A 510 15.57 21.78 20.43
C ALA A 510 15.91 20.75 21.51
N GLY A 511 15.21 19.60 21.52
CA GLY A 511 15.39 18.51 22.48
C GLY A 511 16.49 17.50 22.12
N ASN A 512 17.31 17.77 21.11
CA ASN A 512 18.41 16.90 20.69
C ASN A 512 19.57 16.95 21.72
N GLU A 513 19.46 16.21 22.81
CA GLU A 513 20.51 16.08 23.82
C GLU A 513 21.56 15.00 23.47
N GLU A 514 21.17 14.02 22.66
CA GLU A 514 21.99 12.87 22.28
C GLU A 514 22.70 13.10 20.94
N ASN A 515 23.93 12.61 20.83
CA ASN A 515 24.67 12.60 19.55
C ASN A 515 23.96 11.68 18.55
N PHE A 516 23.92 12.08 17.27
CA PHE A 516 23.23 11.33 16.21
C PHE A 516 23.75 9.89 16.01
N ASP A 517 25.05 9.67 16.14
CA ASP A 517 25.64 8.32 16.00
C ASP A 517 25.23 7.42 17.17
N GLU A 518 25.14 7.96 18.39
CA GLU A 518 24.63 7.26 19.57
C GLU A 518 23.16 6.90 19.40
N TYR A 519 22.34 7.85 18.94
CA TYR A 519 20.94 7.62 18.61
C TYR A 519 20.78 6.51 17.57
N LEU A 520 21.55 6.52 16.49
CA LEU A 520 21.51 5.48 15.48
C LEU A 520 21.95 4.11 16.03
N ALA A 521 22.98 4.07 16.89
CA ALA A 521 23.43 2.83 17.51
C ALA A 521 22.33 2.19 18.35
N GLN A 522 21.60 2.99 19.14
CA GLN A 522 20.44 2.49 19.91
C GLN A 522 19.32 1.98 18.98
N LYS A 523 19.01 2.70 17.90
CA LYS A 523 17.96 2.29 16.95
C LYS A 523 18.35 1.08 16.10
N ARG A 524 19.63 0.82 15.89
CA ARG A 524 20.15 -0.38 15.19
C ARG A 524 20.02 -1.64 16.03
N HIS A 525 19.98 -1.50 17.37
CA HIS A 525 19.85 -2.67 18.24
C HIS A 525 18.44 -3.27 18.14
N ILE A 526 18.35 -4.46 17.54
CA ILE A 526 17.10 -5.21 17.43
C ILE A 526 17.26 -6.47 18.27
N ASN A 527 16.48 -6.58 19.34
CA ASN A 527 16.38 -7.84 20.05
C ASN A 527 15.38 -8.74 19.30
N CYS A 528 15.91 -9.82 18.73
CA CYS A 528 15.12 -10.81 18.01
C CYS A 528 14.67 -11.99 18.91
N GLU A 529 14.93 -11.93 20.21
CA GLU A 529 14.39 -12.92 21.14
C GLU A 529 12.88 -12.74 21.21
N MET A 530 12.16 -13.76 20.77
CA MET A 530 10.70 -13.81 20.93
C MET A 530 10.40 -13.88 22.43
N PRO A 531 9.61 -12.93 22.98
CA PRO A 531 9.22 -12.99 24.38
C PRO A 531 8.46 -14.29 24.66
N SER A 532 8.70 -14.88 25.83
CA SER A 532 7.87 -15.99 26.27
C SER A 532 6.40 -15.54 26.37
N ARG A 533 5.44 -16.48 26.27
CA ARG A 533 4.01 -16.16 26.43
C ARG A 533 3.71 -15.44 27.75
N ALA A 534 4.47 -15.74 28.80
CA ALA A 534 4.34 -15.11 30.10
C ALA A 534 4.77 -13.64 30.09
N ASP A 535 5.86 -13.31 29.38
CA ASP A 535 6.36 -11.94 29.27
C ASP A 535 5.44 -11.08 28.40
N ALA A 536 4.86 -11.66 27.34
CA ALA A 536 3.86 -11.01 26.51
C ALA A 536 2.57 -10.68 27.30
N ALA A 537 2.09 -11.60 28.15
CA ALA A 537 0.91 -11.38 29.00
C ALA A 537 1.13 -10.27 30.04
N LEU A 538 2.33 -10.23 30.67
CA LEU A 538 2.71 -9.18 31.63
C LEU A 538 2.85 -7.80 30.94
N SER A 539 3.35 -7.75 29.70
CA SER A 539 3.45 -6.50 28.95
C SER A 539 2.08 -6.00 28.50
N MET A 540 1.14 -6.89 28.13
CA MET A 540 -0.25 -6.53 27.84
C MET A 540 -0.98 -5.91 29.04
N GLN A 541 -0.80 -6.45 30.25
CA GLN A 541 -1.38 -5.86 31.47
C GLN A 541 -0.85 -4.45 31.74
N ARG A 542 0.44 -4.22 31.55
CA ARG A 542 1.04 -2.88 31.70
C ARG A 542 0.57 -1.92 30.60
N TYR A 543 0.39 -2.40 29.39
CA TYR A 543 -0.09 -1.60 28.26
C TYR A 543 -1.55 -1.18 28.44
N SER A 544 -2.44 -2.07 28.87
CA SER A 544 -3.84 -1.74 29.12
C SER A 544 -4.04 -0.73 30.25
N MET A 545 -3.13 -0.67 31.23
CA MET A 545 -3.15 0.32 32.31
C MET A 545 -2.67 1.71 31.86
N GLN A 546 -1.76 1.81 30.86
CA GLN A 546 -1.22 3.08 30.37
C GLN A 546 -2.09 3.77 29.31
N PHE A 547 -2.91 3.03 28.56
CA PHE A 547 -3.70 3.56 27.43
C PHE A 547 -5.14 3.92 27.77
N GLN A 548 -5.60 3.78 29.01
CA GLN A 548 -6.89 4.36 29.41
C GLN A 548 -6.85 5.90 29.51
N ASP A 549 -5.66 6.51 29.53
CA ASP A 549 -5.50 7.95 29.77
C ASP A 549 -4.99 8.80 28.59
N ASN A 550 -4.55 8.23 27.46
CA ASN A 550 -4.01 9.02 26.34
C ASN A 550 -4.59 8.62 24.98
N LYS A 551 -5.60 9.36 24.54
CA LYS A 551 -6.08 9.37 23.14
C LYS A 551 -5.30 10.44 22.36
N GLU A 552 -4.15 10.10 21.77
CA GLU A 552 -3.53 10.92 20.73
C GLU A 552 -2.98 10.05 19.58
N PRO A 553 -3.10 10.51 18.32
CA PRO A 553 -2.65 9.76 17.15
C PRO A 553 -1.12 9.80 17.05
N ALA A 554 -0.50 8.63 17.03
CA ALA A 554 0.94 8.51 16.85
C ALA A 554 1.29 8.47 15.36
N ASN A 555 2.03 9.46 14.89
CA ASN A 555 2.79 9.40 13.64
C ASN A 555 4.01 8.50 13.85
N GLN A 556 4.07 7.38 13.11
CA GLN A 556 5.21 6.47 13.20
C GLN A 556 6.05 6.46 11.93
N LEU A 557 7.34 6.34 12.18
CA LEU A 557 8.50 6.21 11.28
C LEU A 557 8.28 5.31 10.07
#